data_cc732440c2f2ce161b929f10d702235b
#
_entry.id   cc732440c2f2ce161b929f10d702235b
#
_cell.length_a   1.000
_cell.length_b   1.000
_cell.length_c   1.000
_cell.angle_alpha   90.00
_cell.angle_beta   90.00
_cell.angle_gamma   90.00
#
_symmetry.space_group_name_H-M   'P 1'
#
loop_
_entity.id
_entity.type
_entity.pdbx_description
1 polymer ?
#
loop_
_entity_poly.entity_id
_entity_poly.type
_entity_poly.pdbx_seq_one_letter_code
_entity_poly.pdbx_strand_id
1 'polypeptide(L)'
;MTAANPPVLGGVAPYLGVSNAAKAADFYKKAFGASEAMRMPPDDKGRYLHIHLVINGGSVMLADAFPDHGYPLETPGAFMLHLQVDDVDAWWKRAVEPGAEVLLPVQEMFWGDRYGQL
;
A
#
# COMPACT_ATOMS: atom_id res chain seq x y z
N MET A 1 -26.87 13.96 6.40
CA MET A 1 -26.33 12.75 7.03
C MET A 1 -24.99 12.40 6.40
N THR A 2 -23.97 12.29 7.21
CA THR A 2 -22.66 11.86 6.75
C THR A 2 -22.61 10.35 6.68
N ALA A 3 -22.07 9.81 5.60
CA ALA A 3 -21.79 8.39 5.51
C ALA A 3 -20.74 8.03 6.57
N ALA A 4 -20.93 6.91 7.24
CA ALA A 4 -19.93 6.41 8.17
C ALA A 4 -18.66 6.04 7.39
N ASN A 5 -17.50 6.33 7.97
CA ASN A 5 -16.24 5.87 7.40
C ASN A 5 -16.18 4.34 7.43
N PRO A 6 -15.63 3.72 6.39
CA PRO A 6 -15.44 2.27 6.41
C PRO A 6 -14.53 1.88 7.59
N PRO A 7 -14.75 0.71 8.19
CA PRO A 7 -13.91 0.26 9.29
C PRO A 7 -12.47 0.02 8.84
N VAL A 8 -11.53 0.36 9.70
CA VAL A 8 -10.11 0.02 9.50
C VAL A 8 -9.92 -1.44 9.89
N LEU A 9 -9.43 -2.24 8.97
CA LEU A 9 -9.21 -3.67 9.15
C LEU A 9 -7.80 -3.94 9.68
N GLY A 10 -7.70 -4.78 10.70
CA GLY A 10 -6.48 -5.01 11.45
C GLY A 10 -6.37 -4.06 12.64
N GLY A 11 -5.77 -4.52 13.73
CA GLY A 11 -5.60 -3.72 14.95
C GLY A 11 -4.55 -2.63 14.81
N VAL A 12 -3.60 -2.83 13.91
CA VAL A 12 -2.59 -1.85 13.50
C VAL A 12 -2.60 -1.82 11.98
N ALA A 13 -2.70 -0.64 11.40
CA ALA A 13 -2.70 -0.47 9.96
C ALA A 13 -1.63 0.54 9.52
N PRO A 14 -0.88 0.26 8.46
CA PRO A 14 0.08 1.22 7.92
C PRO A 14 -0.61 2.48 7.43
N TYR A 15 0.03 3.62 7.63
CA TYR A 15 -0.37 4.89 7.04
C TYR A 15 0.84 5.48 6.34
N LEU A 16 0.85 5.44 5.02
CA LEU A 16 2.02 5.74 4.22
C LEU A 16 1.96 7.17 3.67
N GLY A 17 3.06 7.91 3.85
CA GLY A 17 3.26 9.19 3.16
C GLY A 17 3.97 8.92 1.83
N VAL A 18 3.41 9.36 0.73
CA VAL A 18 3.92 9.06 -0.61
C VAL A 18 3.98 10.33 -1.47
N SER A 19 4.73 10.27 -2.56
CA SER A 19 4.88 11.42 -3.47
C SER A 19 3.66 11.66 -4.35
N ASN A 20 2.85 10.62 -4.60
CA ASN A 20 1.63 10.71 -5.41
C ASN A 20 0.68 9.62 -4.96
N ALA A 21 -0.23 9.97 -4.05
CA ALA A 21 -1.12 8.99 -3.43
C ALA A 21 -2.07 8.32 -4.43
N ALA A 22 -2.60 9.06 -5.38
CA ALA A 22 -3.50 8.51 -6.40
C ALA A 22 -2.77 7.47 -7.27
N LYS A 23 -1.56 7.77 -7.68
CA LYS A 23 -0.73 6.87 -8.49
C LYS A 23 -0.31 5.64 -7.68
N ALA A 24 0.04 5.83 -6.41
CA ALA A 24 0.38 4.71 -5.52
C ALA A 24 -0.83 3.79 -5.33
N ALA A 25 -2.03 4.36 -5.12
CA ALA A 25 -3.25 3.57 -5.00
C ALA A 25 -3.52 2.73 -6.26
N ASP A 26 -3.36 3.32 -7.45
CA ASP A 26 -3.54 2.60 -8.71
C ASP A 26 -2.51 1.46 -8.85
N PHE A 27 -1.28 1.70 -8.47
CA PHE A 27 -0.25 0.67 -8.47
C PHE A 27 -0.61 -0.49 -7.54
N TYR A 28 -1.04 -0.20 -6.32
CA TYR A 28 -1.40 -1.25 -5.36
C TYR A 28 -2.63 -2.04 -5.80
N LYS A 29 -3.57 -1.42 -6.51
CA LYS A 29 -4.70 -2.13 -7.10
C LYS A 29 -4.23 -3.16 -8.14
N LYS A 30 -3.28 -2.78 -8.98
CA LYS A 30 -2.72 -3.67 -10.02
C LYS A 30 -1.81 -4.73 -9.42
N ALA A 31 -0.89 -4.32 -8.54
CA ALA A 31 0.15 -5.20 -8.00
C ALA A 31 -0.37 -6.17 -6.94
N PHE A 32 -1.27 -5.72 -6.06
CA PHE A 32 -1.69 -6.49 -4.90
C PHE A 32 -3.20 -6.70 -4.81
N GLY A 33 -3.94 -6.34 -5.85
CA GLY A 33 -5.39 -6.50 -5.85
C GLY A 33 -6.10 -5.64 -4.81
N ALA A 34 -5.52 -4.50 -4.46
CA ALA A 34 -6.12 -3.59 -3.50
C ALA A 34 -7.51 -3.15 -3.95
N SER A 35 -8.42 -3.06 -2.99
CA SER A 35 -9.71 -2.39 -3.17
C SER A 35 -9.69 -1.06 -2.45
N GLU A 36 -10.36 -0.06 -3.00
CA GLU A 36 -10.44 1.26 -2.37
C GLU A 36 -11.69 1.33 -1.50
N ALA A 37 -11.49 1.47 -0.19
CA ALA A 37 -12.59 1.57 0.76
C ALA A 37 -13.16 2.98 0.81
N MET A 38 -12.29 3.99 0.77
CA MET A 38 -12.71 5.39 0.67
C MET A 38 -11.55 6.26 0.18
N ARG A 39 -11.88 7.43 -0.30
CA ARG A 39 -10.96 8.48 -0.70
C ARG A 39 -11.59 9.82 -0.36
N MET A 40 -10.87 10.65 0.40
CA MET A 40 -11.29 12.02 0.58
C MET A 40 -11.07 12.82 -0.71
N PRO A 41 -11.90 13.84 -1.00
CA PRO A 41 -11.67 14.67 -2.18
C PRO A 41 -10.27 15.29 -2.15
N PRO A 42 -9.62 15.49 -3.33
CA PRO A 42 -8.33 16.14 -3.37
C PRO A 42 -8.44 17.62 -3.00
N ASP A 43 -7.32 18.20 -2.58
CA ASP A 43 -7.24 19.64 -2.40
C ASP A 43 -7.11 20.37 -3.76
N ASP A 44 -6.95 21.69 -3.73
CA ASP A 44 -6.84 22.51 -4.93
C ASP A 44 -5.56 22.26 -5.74
N LYS A 45 -4.58 21.56 -5.15
CA LYS A 45 -3.34 21.14 -5.81
C LYS A 45 -3.37 19.68 -6.25
N GLY A 46 -4.53 19.01 -6.14
CA GLY A 46 -4.68 17.60 -6.50
C GLY A 46 -4.10 16.63 -5.50
N ARG A 47 -3.79 17.06 -4.29
CA ARG A 47 -3.21 16.21 -3.24
C ARG A 47 -4.31 15.56 -2.42
N TYR A 48 -4.09 14.30 -2.04
CA TYR A 48 -5.02 13.53 -1.21
C TYR A 48 -4.51 13.42 0.21
N LEU A 49 -5.32 13.86 1.16
CA LEU A 49 -5.03 13.72 2.58
C LEU A 49 -5.25 12.29 3.06
N HIS A 50 -6.17 11.56 2.42
CA HIS A 50 -6.53 10.22 2.88
C HIS A 50 -7.08 9.37 1.74
N ILE A 51 -6.44 8.24 1.50
CA ILE A 51 -6.94 7.14 0.66
C ILE A 51 -6.84 5.88 1.50
N HIS A 52 -7.96 5.17 1.65
CA HIS A 52 -8.03 3.94 2.41
C HIS A 52 -8.17 2.76 1.46
N LEU A 53 -7.17 1.90 1.41
CA LEU A 53 -7.15 0.68 0.63
C LEU A 53 -7.26 -0.54 1.53
N VAL A 54 -7.77 -1.63 0.98
CA VAL A 54 -7.74 -2.94 1.63
C VAL A 54 -6.93 -3.88 0.74
N ILE A 55 -5.88 -4.45 1.31
CA ILE A 55 -4.98 -5.40 0.64
C ILE A 55 -4.97 -6.68 1.48
N ASN A 56 -5.29 -7.81 0.85
CA ASN A 56 -5.22 -9.12 1.50
C ASN A 56 -5.94 -9.14 2.86
N GLY A 57 -7.08 -8.46 2.95
CA GLY A 57 -7.90 -8.41 4.17
C GLY A 57 -7.44 -7.40 5.23
N GLY A 58 -6.40 -6.62 4.98
CA GLY A 58 -5.90 -5.60 5.90
C GLY A 58 -5.96 -4.20 5.30
N SER A 59 -6.17 -3.21 6.14
CA SER A 59 -6.19 -1.81 5.70
C SER A 59 -4.80 -1.25 5.53
N VAL A 60 -4.61 -0.48 4.46
CA VAL A 60 -3.43 0.34 4.20
C VAL A 60 -3.92 1.72 3.78
N MET A 61 -3.48 2.75 4.49
CA MET A 61 -3.90 4.12 4.22
C MET A 61 -2.74 4.91 3.61
N LEU A 62 -3.07 5.85 2.74
CA LEU A 62 -2.10 6.66 2.02
C LEU A 62 -2.44 8.14 2.13
N ALA A 63 -1.42 8.97 2.14
CA ALA A 63 -1.54 10.42 1.99
C ALA A 63 -0.41 10.96 1.13
N ASP A 64 -0.71 12.03 0.38
CA ASP A 64 0.32 12.84 -0.23
C ASP A 64 1.09 13.61 0.85
N ALA A 65 2.31 14.03 0.53
CA ALA A 65 3.04 14.96 1.36
C ALA A 65 2.37 16.34 1.33
N PHE A 66 2.40 17.03 2.46
CA PHE A 66 1.88 18.38 2.61
C PHE A 66 2.98 19.25 3.25
N PRO A 67 4.06 19.56 2.53
CA PRO A 67 5.18 20.31 3.12
C PRO A 67 4.78 21.70 3.58
N ASP A 68 3.82 22.32 2.94
CA ASP A 68 3.27 23.62 3.32
C ASP A 68 2.47 23.59 4.64
N HIS A 69 2.11 22.38 5.11
CA HIS A 69 1.44 22.16 6.40
C HIS A 69 2.31 21.41 7.41
N GLY A 70 3.63 21.34 7.18
CA GLY A 70 4.55 20.68 8.10
C GLY A 70 4.70 19.17 7.93
N TYR A 71 4.22 18.62 6.81
CA TYR A 71 4.32 17.18 6.49
C TYR A 71 5.08 16.97 5.18
N PRO A 72 6.42 17.18 5.16
CA PRO A 72 7.21 16.97 3.96
C PRO A 72 7.32 15.48 3.62
N LEU A 73 7.63 15.20 2.35
CA LEU A 73 7.95 13.83 1.94
C LEU A 73 9.27 13.42 2.58
N GLU A 74 9.28 12.28 3.24
CA GLU A 74 10.47 11.72 3.88
C GLU A 74 10.86 10.40 3.22
N THR A 75 12.16 10.08 3.27
CA THR A 75 12.66 8.81 2.77
C THR A 75 12.16 7.68 3.68
N PRO A 76 11.45 6.68 3.15
CA PRO A 76 11.02 5.54 3.97
C PRO A 76 12.20 4.69 4.40
N GLY A 77 12.06 4.04 5.55
CA GLY A 77 13.11 3.16 6.03
C GLY A 77 12.76 2.48 7.34
N ALA A 78 13.61 1.54 7.73
CA ALA A 78 13.58 0.84 9.01
C ALA A 78 12.31 0.01 9.28
N PHE A 79 11.53 -0.34 8.24
CA PHE A 79 10.39 -1.26 8.38
C PHE A 79 10.12 -1.95 7.05
N MET A 80 9.37 -3.05 7.14
CA MET A 80 8.86 -3.79 5.99
C MET A 80 7.39 -4.10 6.22
N LEU A 81 6.62 -4.20 5.14
CA LEU A 81 5.25 -4.72 5.20
C LEU A 81 5.28 -6.18 4.77
N HIS A 82 4.79 -7.06 5.63
CA HIS A 82 4.74 -8.50 5.35
C HIS A 82 3.34 -8.88 4.88
N LEU A 83 3.26 -9.48 3.69
CA LEU A 83 2.03 -10.04 3.15
C LEU A 83 2.09 -11.56 3.29
N GLN A 84 1.21 -12.12 4.09
CA GLN A 84 1.05 -13.56 4.24
C GLN A 84 -0.04 -14.01 3.28
N VAL A 85 0.34 -14.73 2.23
CA VAL A 85 -0.57 -15.10 1.13
C VAL A 85 -0.56 -16.60 0.91
N ASP A 86 -1.61 -17.10 0.29
CA ASP A 86 -1.79 -18.53 0.01
C ASP A 86 -0.97 -19.03 -1.20
N ASP A 87 -0.84 -18.21 -2.24
CA ASP A 87 -0.10 -18.52 -3.46
C ASP A 87 0.92 -17.44 -3.75
N VAL A 88 2.11 -17.59 -3.19
CA VAL A 88 3.18 -16.58 -3.28
C VAL A 88 3.57 -16.32 -4.73
N ASP A 89 3.68 -17.36 -5.56
CA ASP A 89 4.08 -17.17 -6.96
C ASP A 89 3.06 -16.37 -7.76
N ALA A 90 1.78 -16.60 -7.55
CA ALA A 90 0.72 -15.84 -8.22
C ALA A 90 0.73 -14.37 -7.79
N TRP A 91 0.87 -14.10 -6.49
CA TRP A 91 0.97 -12.75 -5.97
C TRP A 91 2.22 -12.04 -6.47
N TRP A 92 3.34 -12.75 -6.51
CA TRP A 92 4.61 -12.24 -7.01
C TRP A 92 4.52 -11.79 -8.46
N LYS A 93 4.00 -12.68 -9.32
CA LYS A 93 3.83 -12.40 -10.74
C LYS A 93 2.96 -11.17 -10.98
N ARG A 94 1.84 -11.08 -10.27
CA ARG A 94 0.93 -9.95 -10.38
C ARG A 94 1.58 -8.63 -9.95
N ALA A 95 2.44 -8.65 -8.93
CA ALA A 95 3.11 -7.45 -8.44
C ALA A 95 4.26 -7.00 -9.36
N VAL A 96 5.02 -7.94 -9.88
CA VAL A 96 6.17 -7.64 -10.74
C VAL A 96 5.73 -7.09 -12.10
N GLU A 97 4.63 -7.62 -12.65
CA GLU A 97 4.15 -7.23 -13.97
C GLU A 97 3.89 -5.72 -14.12
N PRO A 98 3.20 -5.03 -13.18
CA PRO A 98 3.02 -3.57 -13.26
C PRO A 98 4.24 -2.75 -12.85
N GLY A 99 5.34 -3.37 -12.41
CA GLY A 99 6.61 -2.70 -12.20
C GLY A 99 7.17 -2.70 -10.78
N ALA A 100 6.72 -3.59 -9.89
CA ALA A 100 7.37 -3.72 -8.58
C ALA A 100 8.84 -4.11 -8.74
N GLU A 101 9.71 -3.43 -8.02
CA GLU A 101 11.15 -3.71 -8.04
C GLU A 101 11.46 -4.93 -7.18
N VAL A 102 12.20 -5.88 -7.76
CA VAL A 102 12.60 -7.09 -7.05
C VAL A 102 13.84 -6.81 -6.21
N LEU A 103 13.72 -6.96 -4.90
CA LEU A 103 14.84 -6.85 -3.97
C LEU A 103 15.45 -8.22 -3.66
N LEU A 104 14.59 -9.22 -3.47
CA LEU A 104 15.01 -10.61 -3.27
C LEU A 104 14.07 -11.50 -4.08
N PRO A 105 14.57 -12.26 -5.08
CA PRO A 105 13.69 -13.13 -5.87
C PRO A 105 12.97 -14.16 -5.00
N VAL A 106 11.73 -14.48 -5.38
CA VAL A 106 10.94 -15.49 -4.67
C VAL A 106 11.61 -16.86 -4.79
N GLN A 107 11.74 -17.57 -3.66
CA GLN A 107 12.43 -18.84 -3.58
C GLN A 107 12.03 -19.61 -2.32
N GLU A 108 12.28 -20.92 -2.31
CA GLU A 108 12.19 -21.72 -1.10
C GLU A 108 13.28 -21.29 -0.12
N MET A 109 12.88 -20.98 1.12
CA MET A 109 13.81 -20.59 2.17
C MET A 109 14.10 -21.78 3.09
N PHE A 110 15.26 -21.73 3.77
CA PHE A 110 15.69 -22.83 4.65
C PHE A 110 14.71 -23.12 5.80
N TRP A 111 13.89 -22.14 6.19
CA TRP A 111 12.89 -22.30 7.25
C TRP A 111 11.56 -22.87 6.76
N GLY A 112 11.45 -23.25 5.50
CA GLY A 112 10.31 -23.96 4.94
C GLY A 112 9.28 -23.09 4.21
N ASP A 113 9.44 -21.79 4.24
CA ASP A 113 8.54 -20.87 3.52
C ASP A 113 9.06 -20.55 2.13
N ARG A 114 8.13 -20.24 1.24
CA ARG A 114 8.45 -19.62 -0.04
C ARG A 114 8.33 -18.11 0.13
N TYR A 115 9.40 -17.38 -0.17
CA TYR A 115 9.54 -15.99 0.24
C TYR A 115 10.28 -15.17 -0.81
N GLY A 116 9.93 -13.90 -0.93
CA GLY A 116 10.63 -12.91 -1.73
C GLY A 116 10.39 -11.51 -1.19
N GLN A 117 11.13 -10.54 -1.70
CA GLN A 117 11.00 -9.13 -1.32
C GLN A 117 10.89 -8.26 -2.56
N LEU A 118 10.01 -7.30 -2.47
CA LEU A 118 9.77 -6.26 -3.50
C LEU A 118 10.11 -4.89 -2.97
#